data_1e2a4631730c875c9903c181de0581be
#
_entry.id   1e2a4631730c875c9903c181de0581be
#
_cell.length_a   1.000
_cell.length_b   1.000
_cell.length_c   1.000
_cell.angle_alpha   90.00
_cell.angle_beta   90.00
_cell.angle_gamma   90.00
#
_symmetry.space_group_name_H-M   'P 1'
#
loop_
_entity.id
_entity.type
_entity.pdbx_description
1 polymer ?
#
loop_
_entity_poly.entity_id
_entity_poly.type
_entity_poly.pdbx_seq_one_letter_code
_entity_poly.pdbx_strand_id
1 'polypeptide(L)'
;MRRPDPHEARARELALAAGLDPDARIERPGQRSMPTWCTFRDAARAEHVARETAAAAAEIAAVAPQAARFQNSPLTIFGRHEEATVAQMRNCMGVGNVVAGVICADGHLGYAQPVGGVIAYEKQISISGVGFDIGCGNMAVRLDTPYAAIADKVGAIIKDVARAISFGVGRSNEERVEHQLFDDGEAWKESDMEAYRPKAVAQLGTVGSGNHYVDLMRDQAGLVWVGVHFGSRGLGHTSATRYLKAAGGKDGMHVPPAVIDEDSELGRRYIAAMELAGRYSYAGREWVIERVRKILGGAVTDMVHNHHNYAWRETHDGRDLWVVRKGATPAFPGQRGFVGGSMGDDAVIIEGVDSPQARASLYSTVHGAGRLFGRREAKRRFSRAEMDAWLQQRGVSLVGADLDESPMAYRRLPEVIAQHAGTIRVLHTLRPFAVAMAGAGEFDPFKD
;
A
#
# COMPACT_ATOMS: atom_id res chain seq x y z
N MET A 1 4.65 29.87 16.28
CA MET A 1 5.94 30.06 15.56
C MET A 1 5.92 29.17 14.34
N ARG A 2 6.20 29.71 13.13
CA ARG A 2 6.34 28.87 11.91
C ARG A 2 7.59 27.99 12.09
N ARG A 3 7.50 26.69 11.77
CA ARG A 3 8.68 25.83 11.71
C ARG A 3 9.63 26.36 10.65
N PRO A 4 10.95 26.42 10.89
CA PRO A 4 11.91 26.86 9.90
C PRO A 4 11.84 25.96 8.64
N ASP A 5 12.00 26.55 7.47
CA ASP A 5 12.04 25.82 6.21
C ASP A 5 13.37 25.03 6.14
N PRO A 6 13.35 23.70 5.98
CA PRO A 6 14.58 22.91 5.98
C PRO A 6 15.53 23.24 4.80
N HIS A 7 15.04 23.91 3.75
CA HIS A 7 15.81 24.28 2.58
C HIS A 7 16.19 25.76 2.54
N GLU A 8 15.84 26.56 3.56
CA GLU A 8 16.08 28.01 3.59
C GLU A 8 17.56 28.34 3.45
N ALA A 9 18.43 27.69 4.22
CA ALA A 9 19.89 27.99 4.19
C ALA A 9 20.45 27.81 2.77
N ARG A 10 20.14 26.69 2.11
CA ARG A 10 20.61 26.40 0.76
C ARG A 10 19.97 27.31 -0.29
N ALA A 11 18.73 27.66 -0.17
CA ALA A 11 18.04 28.60 -1.06
C ALA A 11 18.63 30.03 -0.96
N ARG A 12 19.06 30.44 0.23
CA ARG A 12 19.79 31.70 0.45
C ARG A 12 21.15 31.72 -0.24
N GLU A 13 21.91 30.62 -0.14
CA GLU A 13 23.20 30.49 -0.84
C GLU A 13 23.01 30.57 -2.36
N LEU A 14 21.98 29.91 -2.91
CA LEU A 14 21.67 29.98 -4.34
C LEU A 14 21.28 31.38 -4.80
N ALA A 15 20.53 32.12 -4.00
CA ALA A 15 20.20 33.51 -4.27
C ALA A 15 21.46 34.40 -4.33
N LEU A 16 22.39 34.26 -3.35
CA LEU A 16 23.66 34.95 -3.32
C LEU A 16 24.54 34.59 -4.52
N ALA A 17 24.60 33.31 -4.90
CA ALA A 17 25.36 32.86 -6.08
C ALA A 17 24.80 33.46 -7.38
N ALA A 18 23.51 33.77 -7.42
CA ALA A 18 22.86 34.47 -8.52
C ALA A 18 23.04 36.00 -8.48
N GLY A 19 23.81 36.52 -7.52
CA GLY A 19 24.03 37.96 -7.35
C GLY A 19 22.84 38.73 -6.76
N LEU A 20 21.93 38.02 -6.08
CA LEU A 20 20.71 38.60 -5.51
C LEU A 20 20.80 38.64 -3.99
N ASP A 21 20.26 39.69 -3.37
CA ASP A 21 20.08 39.74 -1.93
C ASP A 21 18.95 38.79 -1.51
N PRO A 22 19.24 37.75 -0.68
CA PRO A 22 18.23 36.77 -0.26
C PRO A 22 17.03 37.37 0.49
N ASP A 23 17.23 38.46 1.20
CA ASP A 23 16.24 39.12 2.03
C ASP A 23 15.48 40.24 1.32
N ALA A 24 15.95 40.67 0.12
CA ALA A 24 15.22 41.61 -0.72
C ALA A 24 13.81 41.07 -1.02
N ARG A 25 12.83 41.97 -0.92
CA ARG A 25 11.43 41.55 -1.11
C ARG A 25 11.02 41.67 -2.57
N ILE A 26 10.41 40.58 -3.06
CA ILE A 26 9.84 40.52 -4.40
C ILE A 26 8.32 40.76 -4.27
N GLU A 27 7.83 41.73 -5.02
CA GLU A 27 6.40 42.01 -5.17
C GLU A 27 5.90 41.40 -6.49
N ARG A 28 4.83 40.62 -6.42
CA ARG A 28 4.10 40.11 -7.59
C ARG A 28 2.65 40.53 -7.51
N PRO A 29 2.06 41.02 -8.63
CA PRO A 29 0.64 41.40 -8.65
C PRO A 29 -0.25 40.28 -8.10
N GLY A 30 -1.08 40.62 -7.09
CA GLY A 30 -2.01 39.66 -6.48
C GLY A 30 -1.42 38.65 -5.49
N GLN A 31 -0.11 38.72 -5.18
CA GLN A 31 0.53 37.82 -4.21
C GLN A 31 1.14 38.59 -3.03
N ARG A 32 1.29 37.91 -1.88
CA ARG A 32 2.01 38.51 -0.75
C ARG A 32 3.49 38.65 -1.08
N SER A 33 4.07 39.80 -0.76
CA SER A 33 5.50 40.06 -0.85
C SER A 33 6.31 38.99 -0.10
N MET A 34 7.31 38.37 -0.75
CA MET A 34 8.15 37.31 -0.20
C MET A 34 9.63 37.61 -0.37
N PRO A 35 10.52 37.11 0.50
CA PRO A 35 11.97 37.21 0.34
C PRO A 35 12.44 36.52 -0.95
N THR A 36 13.51 37.03 -1.57
CA THR A 36 14.12 36.52 -2.82
C THR A 36 14.50 35.05 -2.70
N TRP A 37 15.03 34.61 -1.56
CA TRP A 37 15.43 33.23 -1.36
C TRP A 37 14.25 32.23 -1.57
N CYS A 38 13.02 32.65 -1.37
CA CYS A 38 11.84 31.78 -1.58
C CYS A 38 11.71 31.33 -3.05
N THR A 39 12.25 32.07 -4.01
CA THR A 39 12.24 31.68 -5.44
C THR A 39 13.24 30.58 -5.76
N PHE A 40 14.24 30.35 -4.91
CA PHE A 40 15.26 29.31 -5.04
C PHE A 40 14.96 28.05 -4.24
N ARG A 41 13.82 28.00 -3.53
CA ARG A 41 13.43 26.87 -2.68
C ARG A 41 13.34 25.55 -3.44
N ASP A 42 12.74 25.57 -4.62
CA ASP A 42 12.56 24.35 -5.42
C ASP A 42 13.91 23.86 -5.97
N ALA A 43 14.83 24.77 -6.34
CA ALA A 43 16.17 24.40 -6.74
C ALA A 43 16.98 23.80 -5.58
N ALA A 44 16.92 24.43 -4.38
CA ALA A 44 17.58 23.92 -3.19
C ALA A 44 17.07 22.53 -2.79
N ARG A 45 15.76 22.29 -2.95
CA ARG A 45 15.13 20.99 -2.71
C ARG A 45 15.58 19.95 -3.75
N ALA A 46 15.65 20.31 -5.02
CA ALA A 46 16.13 19.41 -6.08
C ALA A 46 17.58 18.98 -5.84
N GLU A 47 18.46 19.90 -5.43
CA GLU A 47 19.85 19.59 -5.07
C GLU A 47 19.94 18.67 -3.84
N HIS A 48 19.07 18.87 -2.84
CA HIS A 48 19.01 18.00 -1.67
C HIS A 48 18.63 16.57 -2.06
N VAL A 49 17.58 16.41 -2.85
CA VAL A 49 17.16 15.10 -3.38
C VAL A 49 18.26 14.45 -4.22
N ALA A 50 18.94 15.21 -5.09
CA ALA A 50 20.04 14.68 -5.90
C ALA A 50 21.22 14.20 -5.04
N ARG A 51 21.56 14.91 -3.97
CA ARG A 51 22.61 14.51 -3.01
C ARG A 51 22.22 13.25 -2.23
N GLU A 52 20.98 13.18 -1.74
CA GLU A 52 20.48 11.96 -1.06
C GLU A 52 20.49 10.75 -1.99
N THR A 53 20.07 10.95 -3.25
CA THR A 53 20.10 9.88 -4.27
C THR A 53 21.54 9.42 -4.57
N ALA A 54 22.48 10.34 -4.69
CA ALA A 54 23.89 10.03 -4.92
C ALA A 54 24.53 9.33 -3.71
N ALA A 55 24.22 9.76 -2.48
CA ALA A 55 24.71 9.15 -1.25
C ALA A 55 24.14 7.72 -1.08
N ALA A 56 22.85 7.51 -1.39
CA ALA A 56 22.23 6.21 -1.38
C ALA A 56 22.85 5.27 -2.44
N ALA A 57 23.13 5.77 -3.64
CA ALA A 57 23.83 5.02 -4.68
C ALA A 57 25.25 4.60 -4.25
N ALA A 58 25.97 5.48 -3.56
CA ALA A 58 27.31 5.18 -3.02
C ALA A 58 27.24 4.14 -1.86
N GLU A 59 26.26 4.24 -0.99
CA GLU A 59 26.00 3.24 0.08
C GLU A 59 25.64 1.86 -0.51
N ILE A 60 24.82 1.82 -1.55
CA ILE A 60 24.47 0.58 -2.30
C ILE A 60 25.73 -0.02 -2.93
N ALA A 61 26.60 0.79 -3.53
CA ALA A 61 27.87 0.32 -4.11
C ALA A 61 28.84 -0.23 -3.06
N ALA A 62 28.82 0.26 -1.82
CA ALA A 62 29.67 -0.21 -0.74
C ALA A 62 29.23 -1.57 -0.13
N VAL A 63 27.98 -1.99 -0.31
CA VAL A 63 27.42 -3.26 0.19
C VAL A 63 27.61 -4.42 -0.81
N ALA A 64 28.14 -4.16 -1.99
CA ALA A 64 28.20 -5.05 -3.16
C ALA A 64 29.07 -6.34 -3.12
N PRO A 65 29.91 -6.69 -2.11
CA PRO A 65 30.85 -7.83 -2.26
C PRO A 65 30.27 -9.24 -2.07
N GLN A 66 29.06 -9.43 -1.53
CA GLN A 66 28.54 -10.81 -1.26
C GLN A 66 27.61 -11.40 -2.32
N ALA A 67 27.22 -10.65 -3.33
CA ALA A 67 26.14 -11.01 -4.25
C ALA A 67 26.57 -11.64 -5.59
N ALA A 68 27.82 -12.06 -5.79
CA ALA A 68 28.30 -12.56 -7.09
C ALA A 68 27.48 -13.76 -7.64
N ARG A 69 26.87 -14.59 -6.76
CA ARG A 69 26.04 -15.76 -7.13
C ARG A 69 24.65 -15.38 -7.65
N PHE A 70 24.12 -14.21 -7.26
CA PHE A 70 22.75 -13.77 -7.55
C PHE A 70 22.69 -12.51 -8.42
N GLN A 71 23.83 -11.99 -8.90
CA GLN A 71 23.92 -10.75 -9.68
C GLN A 71 23.16 -10.76 -11.01
N ASN A 72 22.78 -11.95 -11.53
CA ASN A 72 22.06 -12.12 -12.79
C ASN A 72 20.67 -12.76 -12.61
N SER A 73 20.06 -12.62 -11.45
CA SER A 73 18.70 -13.13 -11.22
C SER A 73 17.71 -12.49 -12.17
N PRO A 74 16.80 -13.28 -12.78
CA PRO A 74 15.86 -12.78 -13.78
C PRO A 74 14.90 -11.78 -13.16
N LEU A 75 14.59 -10.71 -13.92
CA LEU A 75 13.55 -9.74 -13.61
C LEU A 75 12.48 -9.80 -14.69
N THR A 76 11.28 -10.23 -14.31
CA THR A 76 10.09 -10.21 -15.18
C THR A 76 9.31 -8.92 -14.97
N ILE A 77 8.93 -8.24 -16.05
CA ILE A 77 8.23 -6.95 -15.99
C ILE A 77 6.93 -7.06 -16.77
N PHE A 78 5.80 -6.78 -16.12
CA PHE A 78 4.48 -6.66 -16.73
C PHE A 78 4.12 -5.19 -16.90
N GLY A 79 3.72 -4.81 -18.11
CA GLY A 79 3.35 -3.43 -18.41
C GLY A 79 4.54 -2.50 -18.67
N ARG A 80 4.29 -1.20 -18.58
CA ARG A 80 5.30 -0.14 -18.74
C ARG A 80 5.44 0.65 -17.44
N HIS A 81 6.68 0.89 -17.04
CA HIS A 81 7.01 1.60 -15.81
C HIS A 81 7.98 2.75 -16.06
N GLU A 82 8.00 3.69 -15.14
CA GLU A 82 9.05 4.70 -15.09
C GLU A 82 10.41 4.03 -14.83
N GLU A 83 11.46 4.57 -15.44
CA GLU A 83 12.82 4.06 -15.28
C GLU A 83 13.24 3.99 -13.80
N ALA A 84 12.84 4.97 -13.00
CA ALA A 84 13.11 5.01 -11.57
C ALA A 84 12.53 3.80 -10.82
N THR A 85 11.34 3.33 -11.19
CA THR A 85 10.72 2.13 -10.59
C THR A 85 11.51 0.87 -10.92
N VAL A 86 11.94 0.72 -12.17
CA VAL A 86 12.76 -0.43 -12.61
C VAL A 86 14.14 -0.39 -11.95
N ALA A 87 14.76 0.79 -11.86
CA ALA A 87 16.04 0.97 -11.17
C ALA A 87 15.93 0.64 -9.68
N GLN A 88 14.86 1.09 -9.00
CA GLN A 88 14.60 0.75 -7.60
C GLN A 88 14.48 -0.78 -7.41
N MET A 89 13.78 -1.47 -8.30
CA MET A 89 13.65 -2.93 -8.25
C MET A 89 15.01 -3.62 -8.42
N ARG A 90 15.82 -3.21 -9.39
CA ARG A 90 17.17 -3.75 -9.62
C ARG A 90 18.08 -3.53 -8.41
N ASN A 91 17.99 -2.37 -7.76
CA ASN A 91 18.73 -2.08 -6.54
C ASN A 91 18.34 -3.04 -5.41
N CYS A 92 17.04 -3.33 -5.24
CA CYS A 92 16.58 -4.31 -4.26
C CYS A 92 17.08 -5.72 -4.58
N MET A 93 17.08 -6.11 -5.86
CA MET A 93 17.57 -7.42 -6.29
C MET A 93 19.09 -7.58 -6.14
N GLY A 94 19.83 -6.50 -5.97
CA GLY A 94 21.26 -6.52 -5.67
C GLY A 94 21.60 -6.88 -4.21
N VAL A 95 20.61 -7.07 -3.34
CA VAL A 95 20.83 -7.32 -1.90
C VAL A 95 20.23 -8.65 -1.48
N GLY A 96 21.03 -9.49 -0.84
CA GLY A 96 20.64 -10.82 -0.35
C GLY A 96 20.66 -11.90 -1.43
N ASN A 97 20.14 -13.07 -1.05
CA ASN A 97 20.12 -14.29 -1.88
C ASN A 97 18.90 -14.28 -2.83
N VAL A 98 18.86 -13.31 -3.74
CA VAL A 98 17.74 -13.14 -4.69
C VAL A 98 17.78 -14.19 -5.78
N VAL A 99 16.69 -14.89 -5.99
CA VAL A 99 16.52 -15.91 -7.03
C VAL A 99 15.81 -15.36 -8.27
N ALA A 100 14.79 -14.55 -8.06
CA ALA A 100 14.02 -13.92 -9.13
C ALA A 100 13.31 -12.65 -8.62
N GLY A 101 12.99 -11.74 -9.55
CA GLY A 101 12.20 -10.56 -9.28
C GLY A 101 11.07 -10.38 -10.29
N VAL A 102 10.00 -9.71 -9.88
CA VAL A 102 8.85 -9.36 -10.74
C VAL A 102 8.40 -7.93 -10.44
N ILE A 103 8.03 -7.18 -11.48
CA ILE A 103 7.25 -5.95 -11.36
C ILE A 103 5.89 -6.20 -12.01
N CYS A 104 4.83 -6.16 -11.23
CA CYS A 104 3.45 -6.24 -11.70
C CYS A 104 3.05 -4.95 -12.43
N ALA A 105 2.01 -5.00 -13.28
CA ALA A 105 1.62 -3.90 -14.16
C ALA A 105 1.19 -2.61 -13.44
N ASP A 106 0.80 -2.69 -12.17
CA ASP A 106 0.49 -1.57 -11.29
C ASP A 106 1.73 -0.96 -10.58
N GLY A 107 2.94 -1.45 -10.92
CA GLY A 107 4.20 -1.09 -10.28
C GLY A 107 4.48 0.43 -10.29
N HIS A 108 4.95 0.95 -9.16
CA HIS A 108 5.37 2.34 -8.97
C HIS A 108 6.36 2.47 -7.81
N LEU A 109 7.02 3.63 -7.67
CA LEU A 109 7.98 3.89 -6.60
C LEU A 109 7.38 3.64 -5.22
N GLY A 110 8.15 3.03 -4.34
CA GLY A 110 7.80 2.74 -2.95
C GLY A 110 9.00 2.92 -2.02
N TYR A 111 8.78 2.81 -0.71
CA TYR A 111 9.87 2.84 0.28
C TYR A 111 10.74 1.59 0.16
N ALA A 112 12.02 1.78 -0.09
CA ALA A 112 13.03 0.77 -0.42
C ALA A 112 12.65 -0.09 -1.64
N GLN A 113 11.65 -0.97 -1.56
CA GLN A 113 11.15 -1.79 -2.65
C GLN A 113 9.95 -1.11 -3.34
N PRO A 114 9.85 -1.15 -4.70
CA PRO A 114 8.68 -0.63 -5.41
C PRO A 114 7.41 -1.36 -5.00
N VAL A 115 6.28 -0.64 -4.98
CA VAL A 115 4.95 -1.24 -4.90
C VAL A 115 4.66 -1.95 -6.22
N GLY A 116 3.99 -3.09 -6.21
CA GLY A 116 3.88 -4.00 -7.36
C GLY A 116 5.13 -4.89 -7.51
N GLY A 117 6.10 -4.76 -6.60
CA GLY A 117 7.36 -5.53 -6.62
C GLY A 117 7.26 -6.86 -5.87
N VAL A 118 7.82 -7.91 -6.48
CA VAL A 118 7.93 -9.26 -5.91
C VAL A 118 9.37 -9.70 -6.00
N ILE A 119 9.96 -10.17 -4.90
CA ILE A 119 11.31 -10.73 -4.88
C ILE A 119 11.29 -12.08 -4.17
N ALA A 120 11.86 -13.09 -4.80
CA ALA A 120 12.07 -14.41 -4.21
C ALA A 120 13.49 -14.52 -3.63
N TYR A 121 13.59 -14.84 -2.36
CA TYR A 121 14.85 -15.03 -1.64
C TYR A 121 15.04 -16.48 -1.21
N GLU A 122 16.26 -16.98 -1.29
CA GLU A 122 16.63 -18.28 -0.73
C GLU A 122 17.15 -18.12 0.70
N LYS A 123 16.44 -18.73 1.69
CA LYS A 123 16.77 -18.70 3.12
C LYS A 123 16.88 -17.29 3.75
N GLN A 124 16.34 -16.29 3.11
CA GLN A 124 16.33 -14.92 3.60
C GLN A 124 14.96 -14.28 3.40
N ILE A 125 14.67 -13.26 4.20
CA ILE A 125 13.43 -12.47 4.10
C ILE A 125 13.75 -10.99 4.14
N SER A 126 13.04 -10.19 3.32
CA SER A 126 13.20 -8.73 3.29
C SER A 126 12.15 -8.04 4.15
N ILE A 127 12.57 -7.37 5.22
CA ILE A 127 11.71 -6.53 6.06
C ILE A 127 11.16 -5.36 5.23
N SER A 128 12.03 -4.70 4.48
CA SER A 128 11.67 -3.57 3.61
C SER A 128 10.73 -3.97 2.47
N GLY A 129 10.89 -5.21 1.99
CA GLY A 129 10.07 -5.77 0.92
C GLY A 129 8.64 -6.08 1.35
N VAL A 130 8.42 -6.52 2.59
CA VAL A 130 7.07 -6.63 3.17
C VAL A 130 6.50 -5.24 3.45
N GLY A 131 7.34 -4.31 3.92
CA GLY A 131 6.98 -2.93 4.20
C GLY A 131 6.34 -2.70 5.57
N PHE A 132 5.89 -1.47 5.81
CA PHE A 132 5.37 -1.06 7.12
C PHE A 132 3.94 -1.52 7.38
N ASP A 133 3.12 -1.61 6.35
CA ASP A 133 1.74 -2.12 6.49
C ASP A 133 1.72 -3.63 6.22
N ILE A 134 2.33 -4.38 7.15
CA ILE A 134 2.37 -5.84 7.10
C ILE A 134 0.93 -6.38 7.02
N GLY A 135 0.69 -7.30 6.09
CA GLY A 135 -0.64 -7.89 5.90
C GLY A 135 -1.67 -6.94 5.30
N CYS A 136 -1.24 -5.76 4.72
CA CYS A 136 -2.15 -5.01 3.89
C CYS A 136 -2.73 -5.93 2.82
N GLY A 137 -4.04 -5.82 2.61
CA GLY A 137 -4.75 -6.76 1.76
C GLY A 137 -6.21 -6.41 1.64
N ASN A 138 -6.90 -7.26 0.93
CA ASN A 138 -8.29 -7.08 0.55
C ASN A 138 -9.17 -8.21 1.07
N MET A 139 -10.42 -7.88 1.43
CA MET A 139 -11.48 -8.86 1.60
C MET A 139 -12.71 -8.38 0.83
N ALA A 140 -13.37 -9.27 0.11
CA ALA A 140 -14.65 -8.99 -0.53
C ALA A 140 -15.64 -10.13 -0.23
N VAL A 141 -16.87 -9.77 0.09
CA VAL A 141 -17.96 -10.75 0.28
C VAL A 141 -19.16 -10.37 -0.57
N ARG A 142 -19.78 -11.37 -1.18
CA ARG A 142 -21.05 -11.25 -1.88
C ARG A 142 -22.19 -11.58 -0.93
N LEU A 143 -23.20 -10.72 -0.92
CA LEU A 143 -24.45 -10.95 -0.21
C LEU A 143 -25.53 -11.48 -1.16
N ASP A 144 -26.52 -12.16 -0.62
CA ASP A 144 -27.74 -12.52 -1.36
C ASP A 144 -28.69 -11.33 -1.58
N THR A 145 -28.30 -10.15 -1.12
CA THR A 145 -29.06 -8.90 -1.22
C THR A 145 -28.96 -8.32 -2.64
N PRO A 146 -30.07 -8.16 -3.39
CA PRO A 146 -30.06 -7.45 -4.65
C PRO A 146 -29.80 -5.94 -4.44
N TYR A 147 -28.96 -5.34 -5.29
CA TYR A 147 -28.73 -3.90 -5.28
C TYR A 147 -30.03 -3.09 -5.40
N ALA A 148 -31.00 -3.56 -6.22
CA ALA A 148 -32.28 -2.90 -6.41
C ALA A 148 -33.09 -2.75 -5.10
N ALA A 149 -32.88 -3.61 -4.11
CA ALA A 149 -33.55 -3.54 -2.81
C ALA A 149 -33.01 -2.42 -1.89
N ILE A 150 -31.83 -1.86 -2.20
CA ILE A 150 -31.16 -0.85 -1.38
C ILE A 150 -30.83 0.42 -2.14
N ALA A 151 -31.09 0.49 -3.45
CA ALA A 151 -30.64 1.55 -4.33
C ALA A 151 -31.10 2.96 -3.89
N ASP A 152 -32.31 3.08 -3.35
CA ASP A 152 -32.90 4.31 -2.81
C ASP A 152 -32.30 4.74 -1.46
N LYS A 153 -31.58 3.86 -0.77
CA LYS A 153 -31.04 4.06 0.58
C LYS A 153 -29.51 4.17 0.64
N VAL A 154 -28.84 4.08 -0.52
CA VAL A 154 -27.36 4.05 -0.59
C VAL A 154 -26.72 5.20 0.20
N GLY A 155 -27.26 6.43 0.08
CA GLY A 155 -26.72 7.60 0.79
C GLY A 155 -26.88 7.52 2.32
N ALA A 156 -27.90 6.84 2.82
CA ALA A 156 -28.07 6.58 4.26
C ALA A 156 -27.13 5.45 4.72
N ILE A 157 -27.10 4.36 3.98
CA ILE A 157 -26.28 3.18 4.27
C ILE A 157 -24.80 3.55 4.40
N ILE A 158 -24.25 4.32 3.45
CA ILE A 158 -22.80 4.66 3.52
C ILE A 158 -22.48 5.60 4.70
N LYS A 159 -23.41 6.43 5.12
CA LYS A 159 -23.27 7.24 6.33
C LYS A 159 -23.32 6.37 7.59
N ASP A 160 -24.15 5.33 7.62
CA ASP A 160 -24.22 4.37 8.71
C ASP A 160 -22.94 3.56 8.80
N VAL A 161 -22.39 3.11 7.65
CA VAL A 161 -21.07 2.48 7.58
C VAL A 161 -19.98 3.39 8.12
N ALA A 162 -19.93 4.66 7.69
CA ALA A 162 -18.93 5.63 8.13
C ALA A 162 -19.04 5.96 9.64
N ARG A 163 -20.23 5.82 10.25
CA ARG A 163 -20.42 5.96 11.70
C ARG A 163 -20.05 4.71 12.48
N ALA A 164 -20.30 3.54 11.92
CA ALA A 164 -20.06 2.25 12.60
C ALA A 164 -18.60 1.78 12.54
N ILE A 165 -17.81 2.32 11.60
CA ILE A 165 -16.42 1.93 11.37
C ILE A 165 -15.50 3.11 11.67
N SER A 166 -14.45 2.85 12.46
CA SER A 166 -13.46 3.86 12.82
C SER A 166 -12.41 4.01 11.72
N PHE A 167 -12.36 5.19 11.09
CA PHE A 167 -11.36 5.58 10.09
C PHE A 167 -10.35 6.55 10.72
N GLY A 168 -9.11 6.57 10.20
CA GLY A 168 -8.07 7.52 10.59
C GLY A 168 -6.86 6.89 11.28
N VAL A 169 -5.75 7.66 11.32
CA VAL A 169 -4.49 7.22 11.92
C VAL A 169 -4.59 7.18 13.43
N GLY A 170 -4.14 6.08 14.04
CA GLY A 170 -4.07 5.95 15.50
C GLY A 170 -5.42 5.83 16.21
N ARG A 171 -6.52 5.78 15.45
CA ARG A 171 -7.86 5.59 16.02
C ARG A 171 -8.00 4.22 16.68
N SER A 172 -8.94 4.16 17.60
CA SER A 172 -9.40 2.94 18.28
C SER A 172 -10.88 2.74 18.02
N ASN A 173 -11.36 1.52 18.16
CA ASN A 173 -12.78 1.26 18.19
C ASN A 173 -13.40 1.79 19.49
N GLU A 174 -14.66 2.20 19.42
CA GLU A 174 -15.43 2.57 20.61
C GLU A 174 -15.74 1.35 21.48
N GLU A 175 -15.99 0.20 20.84
CA GLU A 175 -16.17 -1.08 21.52
C GLU A 175 -14.91 -1.95 21.43
N ARG A 176 -14.61 -2.66 22.51
CA ARG A 176 -13.52 -3.64 22.52
C ARG A 176 -13.92 -4.84 21.66
N VAL A 177 -13.07 -5.20 20.72
CA VAL A 177 -13.25 -6.41 19.90
C VAL A 177 -12.56 -7.57 20.58
N GLU A 178 -13.35 -8.59 20.94
CA GLU A 178 -12.83 -9.88 21.43
C GLU A 178 -12.48 -10.77 20.26
N HIS A 179 -11.30 -11.37 20.30
CA HIS A 179 -10.85 -12.30 19.28
C HIS A 179 -9.82 -13.27 19.86
N GLN A 180 -9.88 -14.55 19.49
CA GLN A 180 -8.97 -15.62 19.95
C GLN A 180 -7.48 -15.32 19.68
N LEU A 181 -7.16 -14.48 18.72
CA LEU A 181 -5.80 -14.00 18.45
C LEU A 181 -5.13 -13.41 19.70
N PHE A 182 -5.92 -12.79 20.56
CA PHE A 182 -5.42 -12.17 21.79
C PHE A 182 -5.20 -13.17 22.92
N ASP A 183 -5.67 -14.40 22.80
CA ASP A 183 -5.48 -15.48 23.78
C ASP A 183 -4.21 -16.28 23.50
N ASP A 184 -3.62 -16.16 22.29
CA ASP A 184 -2.38 -16.79 21.85
C ASP A 184 -1.17 -16.06 22.44
N GLY A 185 -0.93 -16.22 23.75
CA GLY A 185 0.16 -15.54 24.44
C GLY A 185 1.55 -15.92 23.95
N GLU A 186 1.73 -17.11 23.37
CA GLU A 186 3.00 -17.55 22.81
C GLU A 186 3.37 -16.73 21.56
N ALA A 187 2.46 -16.57 20.61
CA ALA A 187 2.69 -15.76 19.41
C ALA A 187 3.03 -14.30 19.74
N TRP A 188 2.43 -13.72 20.78
CA TRP A 188 2.77 -12.36 21.23
C TRP A 188 4.17 -12.27 21.81
N LYS A 189 4.67 -13.30 22.49
CA LYS A 189 6.03 -13.37 23.05
C LYS A 189 7.08 -13.64 21.97
N GLU A 190 6.85 -14.62 21.09
CA GLU A 190 7.77 -14.97 20.01
C GLU A 190 7.99 -13.81 19.04
N SER A 191 6.91 -13.06 18.75
CA SER A 191 6.95 -11.84 17.93
C SER A 191 7.58 -10.64 18.64
N ASP A 192 7.89 -10.74 19.94
CA ASP A 192 8.36 -9.63 20.78
C ASP A 192 7.42 -8.39 20.75
N MET A 193 6.11 -8.65 20.55
CA MET A 193 5.07 -7.60 20.45
C MET A 193 4.09 -7.61 21.61
N GLU A 194 4.36 -8.35 22.69
CA GLU A 194 3.46 -8.47 23.85
C GLU A 194 3.12 -7.11 24.47
N ALA A 195 4.07 -6.20 24.57
CA ALA A 195 3.85 -4.86 25.09
C ALA A 195 2.89 -4.02 24.23
N TYR A 196 2.73 -4.35 22.95
CA TYR A 196 1.80 -3.68 22.04
C TYR A 196 0.38 -4.26 22.06
N ARG A 197 0.18 -5.46 22.63
CA ARG A 197 -1.10 -6.18 22.64
C ARG A 197 -2.30 -5.35 23.13
N PRO A 198 -2.22 -4.53 24.22
CA PRO A 198 -3.36 -3.71 24.65
C PRO A 198 -3.79 -2.70 23.56
N LYS A 199 -2.84 -2.10 22.84
CA LYS A 199 -3.12 -1.16 21.75
C LYS A 199 -3.68 -1.88 20.53
N ALA A 200 -3.18 -3.07 20.22
CA ALA A 200 -3.70 -3.89 19.14
C ALA A 200 -5.17 -4.27 19.39
N VAL A 201 -5.52 -4.65 20.64
CA VAL A 201 -6.92 -4.93 21.04
C VAL A 201 -7.81 -3.72 20.76
N ALA A 202 -7.36 -2.51 21.12
CA ALA A 202 -8.13 -1.28 20.91
C ALA A 202 -8.27 -0.91 19.41
N GLN A 203 -7.34 -1.32 18.57
CA GLN A 203 -7.29 -0.97 17.15
C GLN A 203 -7.90 -2.02 16.21
N LEU A 204 -8.21 -3.23 16.69
CA LEU A 204 -8.79 -4.27 15.84
C LEU A 204 -10.12 -3.79 15.25
N GLY A 205 -10.30 -3.94 13.94
CA GLY A 205 -11.51 -3.49 13.23
C GLY A 205 -11.53 -1.99 12.89
N THR A 206 -10.43 -1.23 13.13
CA THR A 206 -10.26 0.11 12.55
C THR A 206 -9.72 0.01 11.12
N VAL A 207 -10.09 0.93 10.22
CA VAL A 207 -9.68 0.89 8.80
C VAL A 207 -8.42 1.71 8.54
N GLY A 208 -8.24 2.84 9.22
CA GLY A 208 -7.07 3.71 9.06
C GLY A 208 -7.31 4.84 8.04
N SER A 209 -6.24 5.27 7.37
CA SER A 209 -6.26 6.41 6.45
C SER A 209 -5.56 6.08 5.13
N GLY A 210 -5.41 7.09 4.27
CA GLY A 210 -4.81 6.93 2.95
C GLY A 210 -5.74 6.17 2.02
N ASN A 211 -5.19 5.18 1.31
CA ASN A 211 -5.93 4.33 0.37
C ASN A 211 -6.75 3.21 1.04
N HIS A 212 -6.91 3.22 2.36
CA HIS A 212 -7.74 2.26 3.07
C HIS A 212 -9.22 2.64 2.96
N TYR A 213 -10.06 1.68 2.65
CA TYR A 213 -11.47 1.92 2.33
C TYR A 213 -12.41 0.80 2.77
N VAL A 214 -13.70 1.15 2.75
CA VAL A 214 -14.83 0.23 2.71
C VAL A 214 -15.65 0.58 1.47
N ASP A 215 -15.78 -0.35 0.53
CA ASP A 215 -16.53 -0.21 -0.72
C ASP A 215 -17.80 -1.04 -0.72
N LEU A 216 -18.88 -0.45 -1.21
CA LEU A 216 -20.09 -1.15 -1.55
C LEU A 216 -20.21 -1.21 -3.08
N MET A 217 -20.30 -2.42 -3.61
CA MET A 217 -20.26 -2.69 -5.04
C MET A 217 -21.40 -3.62 -5.44
N ARG A 218 -21.66 -3.75 -6.74
CA ARG A 218 -22.56 -4.74 -7.30
C ARG A 218 -21.87 -5.50 -8.44
N ASP A 219 -22.16 -6.80 -8.54
CA ASP A 219 -21.70 -7.60 -9.66
C ASP A 219 -22.64 -7.51 -10.87
N GLN A 220 -22.32 -8.27 -11.93
CA GLN A 220 -23.11 -8.34 -13.17
C GLN A 220 -24.52 -8.94 -12.95
N ALA A 221 -24.69 -9.74 -11.91
CA ALA A 221 -25.99 -10.30 -11.51
C ALA A 221 -26.84 -9.32 -10.68
N GLY A 222 -26.28 -8.13 -10.35
CA GLY A 222 -26.93 -7.12 -9.52
C GLY A 222 -26.91 -7.44 -8.03
N LEU A 223 -26.11 -8.39 -7.57
CA LEU A 223 -25.95 -8.70 -6.15
C LEU A 223 -24.91 -7.78 -5.50
N VAL A 224 -25.14 -7.44 -4.24
CA VAL A 224 -24.29 -6.55 -3.47
C VAL A 224 -23.02 -7.27 -3.03
N TRP A 225 -21.89 -6.59 -3.20
CA TRP A 225 -20.60 -6.95 -2.63
C TRP A 225 -20.13 -5.88 -1.66
N VAL A 226 -19.51 -6.31 -0.57
CA VAL A 226 -18.78 -5.45 0.37
C VAL A 226 -17.31 -5.74 0.21
N GLY A 227 -16.51 -4.72 -0.13
CA GLY A 227 -15.06 -4.80 -0.23
C GLY A 227 -14.38 -3.95 0.83
N VAL A 228 -13.29 -4.43 1.40
CA VAL A 228 -12.46 -3.69 2.36
C VAL A 228 -10.99 -3.84 2.01
N HIS A 229 -10.24 -2.74 2.23
CA HIS A 229 -8.80 -2.67 2.00
C HIS A 229 -8.12 -2.01 3.18
N PHE A 230 -7.33 -2.76 3.95
CA PHE A 230 -6.41 -2.28 4.98
C PHE A 230 -5.53 -3.41 5.52
N GLY A 231 -4.50 -3.04 6.30
CA GLY A 231 -3.53 -3.97 6.88
C GLY A 231 -3.58 -4.06 8.40
N SER A 232 -2.45 -4.36 9.01
CA SER A 232 -2.30 -4.66 10.44
C SER A 232 -2.27 -3.44 11.35
N ARG A 233 -2.63 -2.29 10.85
CA ARG A 233 -2.70 -1.04 11.60
C ARG A 233 -1.35 -0.74 12.29
N GLY A 234 -1.40 -0.14 13.48
CA GLY A 234 -0.20 0.16 14.26
C GLY A 234 0.63 -1.05 14.69
N LEU A 235 0.05 -2.27 14.73
CA LEU A 235 0.81 -3.48 15.06
C LEU A 235 1.88 -3.75 14.01
N GLY A 236 1.52 -3.84 12.72
CA GLY A 236 2.48 -4.10 11.65
C GLY A 236 3.49 -2.96 11.49
N HIS A 237 3.03 -1.70 11.56
CA HIS A 237 3.94 -0.56 11.48
C HIS A 237 4.99 -0.57 12.59
N THR A 238 4.58 -0.84 13.84
CA THR A 238 5.51 -0.91 14.98
C THR A 238 6.46 -2.09 14.83
N SER A 239 5.95 -3.26 14.40
CA SER A 239 6.79 -4.44 14.12
C SER A 239 7.82 -4.14 13.04
N ALA A 240 7.40 -3.65 11.87
CA ALA A 240 8.32 -3.34 10.76
C ALA A 240 9.38 -2.31 11.17
N THR A 241 8.99 -1.22 11.84
CA THR A 241 9.91 -0.19 12.33
C THR A 241 10.95 -0.76 13.31
N ARG A 242 10.51 -1.60 14.25
CA ARG A 242 11.37 -2.22 15.25
C ARG A 242 12.42 -3.13 14.59
N TYR A 243 11.94 -4.05 13.73
CA TYR A 243 12.82 -5.02 13.09
C TYR A 243 13.71 -4.41 12.01
N LEU A 244 13.22 -3.40 11.28
CA LEU A 244 14.05 -2.61 10.35
C LEU A 244 15.22 -1.96 11.08
N LYS A 245 14.96 -1.31 12.22
CA LYS A 245 16.01 -0.71 13.05
C LYS A 245 16.97 -1.75 13.62
N ALA A 246 16.47 -2.89 14.11
CA ALA A 246 17.29 -3.98 14.64
C ALA A 246 18.22 -4.61 13.56
N ALA A 247 17.76 -4.65 12.30
CA ALA A 247 18.55 -5.08 11.16
C ALA A 247 19.54 -4.01 10.64
N GLY A 248 19.63 -2.83 11.29
CA GLY A 248 20.47 -1.72 10.81
C GLY A 248 19.94 -1.01 9.57
N GLY A 249 18.70 -1.32 9.15
CA GLY A 249 18.04 -0.71 8.00
C GLY A 249 17.54 0.71 8.29
N LYS A 250 17.28 1.44 7.21
CA LYS A 250 16.73 2.80 7.24
C LYS A 250 15.39 2.84 6.50
N ASP A 251 14.53 3.76 6.90
CA ASP A 251 13.32 4.10 6.15
C ASP A 251 13.65 5.14 5.07
N GLY A 252 13.11 4.97 3.87
CA GLY A 252 13.30 5.90 2.76
C GLY A 252 13.04 5.26 1.40
N MET A 253 12.80 6.10 0.38
CA MET A 253 12.52 5.62 -0.99
C MET A 253 13.76 5.07 -1.71
N HIS A 254 14.95 5.61 -1.41
CA HIS A 254 16.19 5.33 -2.12
C HIS A 254 17.24 4.63 -1.23
N VAL A 255 16.77 3.93 -0.19
CA VAL A 255 17.63 3.18 0.73
C VAL A 255 17.74 1.71 0.30
N PRO A 256 18.85 1.02 0.62
CA PRO A 256 18.95 -0.41 0.43
C PRO A 256 17.88 -1.16 1.24
N PRO A 257 17.33 -2.27 0.74
CA PRO A 257 16.41 -3.08 1.51
C PRO A 257 17.13 -3.76 2.67
N ALA A 258 16.46 -3.88 3.81
CA ALA A 258 16.92 -4.71 4.93
C ALA A 258 16.49 -6.16 4.68
N VAL A 259 17.47 -7.03 4.45
CA VAL A 259 17.31 -8.47 4.22
C VAL A 259 18.02 -9.21 5.36
N ILE A 260 17.38 -10.22 5.94
CA ILE A 260 17.88 -10.98 7.08
C ILE A 260 17.74 -12.47 6.84
N ASP A 261 18.62 -13.28 7.44
CA ASP A 261 18.57 -14.75 7.35
C ASP A 261 17.37 -15.28 8.15
N GLU A 262 16.60 -16.21 7.55
CA GLU A 262 15.42 -16.82 8.20
C GLU A 262 15.77 -17.54 9.51
N ASP A 263 16.95 -18.18 9.56
CA ASP A 263 17.43 -18.97 10.70
C ASP A 263 18.11 -18.14 11.79
N SER A 264 18.34 -16.83 11.55
CA SER A 264 18.87 -15.94 12.60
C SER A 264 17.81 -15.72 13.69
N GLU A 265 18.25 -15.35 14.90
CA GLU A 265 17.30 -15.00 15.97
C GLU A 265 16.39 -13.85 15.54
N LEU A 266 16.95 -12.83 14.88
CA LEU A 266 16.21 -11.70 14.36
C LEU A 266 15.20 -12.13 13.28
N GLY A 267 15.61 -13.04 12.37
CA GLY A 267 14.75 -13.57 11.31
C GLY A 267 13.55 -14.33 11.87
N ARG A 268 13.77 -15.28 12.78
CA ARG A 268 12.68 -16.04 13.41
C ARG A 268 11.68 -15.12 14.11
N ARG A 269 12.16 -14.16 14.89
CA ARG A 269 11.30 -13.20 15.59
C ARG A 269 10.53 -12.28 14.62
N TYR A 270 11.18 -11.84 13.54
CA TYR A 270 10.50 -11.03 12.51
C TYR A 270 9.42 -11.84 11.79
N ILE A 271 9.70 -13.09 11.43
CA ILE A 271 8.71 -13.98 10.81
C ILE A 271 7.52 -14.16 11.73
N ALA A 272 7.72 -14.45 13.02
CA ALA A 272 6.64 -14.54 14.01
C ALA A 272 5.83 -13.23 14.11
N ALA A 273 6.50 -12.07 14.07
CA ALA A 273 5.82 -10.77 14.10
C ALA A 273 5.01 -10.50 12.82
N MET A 274 5.54 -10.89 11.67
CA MET A 274 4.85 -10.78 10.37
C MET A 274 3.61 -11.69 10.35
N GLU A 275 3.73 -12.92 10.81
CA GLU A 275 2.62 -13.88 10.89
C GLU A 275 1.52 -13.42 11.85
N LEU A 276 1.90 -12.90 13.02
CA LEU A 276 0.97 -12.31 13.98
C LEU A 276 0.21 -11.12 13.36
N ALA A 277 0.93 -10.20 12.68
CA ALA A 277 0.35 -9.05 12.01
C ALA A 277 -0.56 -9.47 10.83
N GLY A 278 -0.20 -10.54 10.12
CA GLY A 278 -1.03 -11.13 9.06
C GLY A 278 -2.36 -11.64 9.60
N ARG A 279 -2.32 -12.48 10.65
CA ARG A 279 -3.54 -12.97 11.34
C ARG A 279 -4.40 -11.83 11.88
N TYR A 280 -3.76 -10.81 12.44
CA TYR A 280 -4.44 -9.61 12.93
C TYR A 280 -5.16 -8.85 11.81
N SER A 281 -4.55 -8.73 10.64
CA SER A 281 -5.16 -8.08 9.48
C SER A 281 -6.38 -8.84 8.97
N TYR A 282 -6.33 -10.17 8.94
CA TYR A 282 -7.48 -11.01 8.61
C TYR A 282 -8.63 -10.78 9.59
N ALA A 283 -8.37 -10.93 10.89
CA ALA A 283 -9.38 -10.71 11.93
C ALA A 283 -10.02 -9.32 11.85
N GLY A 284 -9.20 -8.28 11.58
CA GLY A 284 -9.70 -6.92 11.42
C GLY A 284 -10.64 -6.73 10.24
N ARG A 285 -10.29 -7.28 9.06
CA ARG A 285 -11.14 -7.20 7.86
C ARG A 285 -12.44 -8.00 8.03
N GLU A 286 -12.37 -9.17 8.64
CA GLU A 286 -13.55 -10.00 8.95
C GLU A 286 -14.52 -9.26 9.87
N TRP A 287 -14.01 -8.61 10.91
CA TRP A 287 -14.83 -7.81 11.82
C TRP A 287 -15.52 -6.64 11.11
N VAL A 288 -14.79 -5.91 10.26
CA VAL A 288 -15.36 -4.78 9.50
C VAL A 288 -16.43 -5.27 8.53
N ILE A 289 -16.15 -6.32 7.77
CA ILE A 289 -17.14 -6.93 6.85
C ILE A 289 -18.41 -7.34 7.57
N GLU A 290 -18.29 -8.01 8.71
CA GLU A 290 -19.47 -8.45 9.49
C GLU A 290 -20.27 -7.25 10.01
N ARG A 291 -19.62 -6.18 10.40
CA ARG A 291 -20.27 -4.94 10.83
C ARG A 291 -21.05 -4.31 9.69
N VAL A 292 -20.44 -4.19 8.51
CA VAL A 292 -21.09 -3.66 7.31
C VAL A 292 -22.22 -4.56 6.83
N ARG A 293 -22.03 -5.90 6.87
CA ARG A 293 -23.07 -6.87 6.54
C ARG A 293 -24.32 -6.70 7.41
N LYS A 294 -24.15 -6.46 8.73
CA LYS A 294 -25.27 -6.20 9.64
C LYS A 294 -26.05 -4.94 9.27
N ILE A 295 -25.40 -3.92 8.73
CA ILE A 295 -26.07 -2.68 8.26
C ILE A 295 -26.86 -2.95 6.97
N LEU A 296 -26.29 -3.73 6.04
CA LEU A 296 -26.89 -4.05 4.75
C LEU A 296 -28.00 -5.10 4.83
N GLY A 297 -27.86 -6.03 5.80
CA GLY A 297 -28.64 -7.27 5.83
C GLY A 297 -28.12 -8.30 4.82
N GLY A 298 -28.76 -9.46 4.80
CA GLY A 298 -28.43 -10.57 3.89
C GLY A 298 -27.38 -11.55 4.40
N ALA A 299 -27.30 -12.69 3.72
CA ALA A 299 -26.36 -13.77 4.00
C ALA A 299 -25.16 -13.68 3.04
N VAL A 300 -23.99 -14.07 3.53
CA VAL A 300 -22.77 -14.18 2.69
C VAL A 300 -22.91 -15.42 1.80
N THR A 301 -22.80 -15.24 0.49
CA THR A 301 -22.88 -16.29 -0.53
C THR A 301 -21.55 -16.60 -1.20
N ASP A 302 -20.59 -15.66 -1.13
CA ASP A 302 -19.24 -15.82 -1.65
C ASP A 302 -18.25 -14.94 -0.89
N MET A 303 -16.98 -15.35 -0.83
CA MET A 303 -15.94 -14.62 -0.12
C MET A 303 -14.57 -14.80 -0.78
N VAL A 304 -13.81 -13.71 -0.84
CA VAL A 304 -12.38 -13.68 -1.21
C VAL A 304 -11.62 -12.86 -0.19
N HIS A 305 -10.47 -13.37 0.29
CA HIS A 305 -9.67 -12.74 1.32
C HIS A 305 -8.19 -12.98 1.06
N ASN A 306 -7.39 -11.94 0.84
CA ASN A 306 -5.98 -12.04 0.50
C ASN A 306 -5.14 -10.90 1.09
N HIS A 307 -3.87 -11.18 1.40
CA HIS A 307 -2.83 -10.16 1.59
C HIS A 307 -2.19 -9.80 0.25
N HIS A 308 -1.52 -8.64 0.20
CA HIS A 308 -0.65 -8.22 -0.90
C HIS A 308 0.64 -7.51 -0.42
N ASN A 309 0.81 -7.32 0.89
CA ASN A 309 2.07 -6.91 1.53
C ASN A 309 2.45 -7.97 2.56
N TYR A 310 3.17 -8.99 2.11
CA TYR A 310 3.50 -10.14 2.94
C TYR A 310 4.63 -10.95 2.33
N ALA A 311 5.21 -11.88 3.08
CA ALA A 311 6.13 -12.89 2.56
C ALA A 311 5.56 -14.29 2.80
N TRP A 312 5.65 -15.13 1.79
CA TRP A 312 5.22 -16.53 1.86
C TRP A 312 6.39 -17.47 1.58
N ARG A 313 6.43 -18.57 2.30
CA ARG A 313 7.33 -19.68 1.96
C ARG A 313 6.65 -20.50 0.87
N GLU A 314 7.26 -20.50 -0.32
CA GLU A 314 6.69 -21.12 -1.52
C GLU A 314 7.73 -21.97 -2.23
N THR A 315 7.28 -23.03 -2.92
CA THR A 315 8.17 -23.86 -3.75
C THR A 315 8.03 -23.45 -5.21
N HIS A 316 9.13 -22.98 -5.81
CA HIS A 316 9.24 -22.64 -7.23
C HIS A 316 10.40 -23.41 -7.85
N ASP A 317 10.12 -24.14 -8.93
CA ASP A 317 11.12 -24.98 -9.64
C ASP A 317 11.91 -25.90 -8.70
N GLY A 318 11.22 -26.50 -7.70
CA GLY A 318 11.80 -27.40 -6.72
C GLY A 318 12.65 -26.73 -5.64
N ARG A 319 12.63 -25.40 -5.53
CA ARG A 319 13.34 -24.61 -4.51
C ARG A 319 12.35 -24.00 -3.54
N ASP A 320 12.63 -24.10 -2.24
CA ASP A 320 11.87 -23.41 -1.20
C ASP A 320 12.39 -21.98 -1.03
N LEU A 321 11.53 -21.00 -1.25
CA LEU A 321 11.86 -19.59 -1.32
C LEU A 321 10.91 -18.77 -0.44
N TRP A 322 11.41 -17.69 0.12
CA TRP A 322 10.57 -16.62 0.63
C TRP A 322 10.20 -15.68 -0.52
N VAL A 323 8.94 -15.74 -0.95
CA VAL A 323 8.40 -14.84 -1.96
C VAL A 323 7.79 -13.63 -1.27
N VAL A 324 8.51 -12.52 -1.33
CA VAL A 324 8.18 -11.26 -0.67
C VAL A 324 7.42 -10.38 -1.65
N ARG A 325 6.15 -10.09 -1.34
CA ARG A 325 5.26 -9.25 -2.16
C ARG A 325 4.98 -7.93 -1.45
N LYS A 326 5.15 -6.83 -2.19
CA LYS A 326 4.77 -5.48 -1.76
C LYS A 326 3.81 -4.88 -2.78
N GLY A 327 2.54 -4.81 -2.44
CA GLY A 327 1.50 -4.41 -3.39
C GLY A 327 1.40 -5.38 -4.56
N ALA A 328 1.45 -6.68 -4.29
CA ALA A 328 1.24 -7.72 -5.29
C ALA A 328 0.44 -8.88 -4.66
N THR A 329 -0.56 -9.36 -5.38
CA THR A 329 -1.48 -10.40 -4.92
C THR A 329 -0.99 -11.78 -5.34
N PRO A 330 -0.93 -12.79 -4.45
CA PRO A 330 -0.70 -14.18 -4.83
C PRO A 330 -1.81 -14.66 -5.77
N ALA A 331 -1.44 -15.36 -6.85
CA ALA A 331 -2.37 -15.85 -7.88
C ALA A 331 -1.94 -17.24 -8.39
N PHE A 332 -1.84 -18.21 -7.48
CA PHE A 332 -1.63 -19.60 -7.86
C PHE A 332 -2.82 -20.15 -8.66
N PRO A 333 -2.66 -21.20 -9.46
CA PRO A 333 -3.76 -21.81 -10.20
C PRO A 333 -4.95 -22.11 -9.28
N GLY A 334 -6.13 -21.57 -9.61
CA GLY A 334 -7.35 -21.70 -8.80
C GLY A 334 -7.41 -20.77 -7.57
N GLN A 335 -6.35 -20.07 -7.22
CA GLN A 335 -6.38 -19.12 -6.11
C GLN A 335 -7.10 -17.85 -6.52
N ARG A 336 -8.08 -17.46 -5.70
CA ARG A 336 -8.88 -16.26 -5.93
C ARG A 336 -8.30 -15.05 -5.19
N GLY A 337 -8.47 -13.86 -5.80
CA GLY A 337 -8.06 -12.58 -5.26
C GLY A 337 -9.09 -11.50 -5.53
N PHE A 338 -9.16 -10.49 -4.65
CA PHE A 338 -9.89 -9.26 -4.90
C PHE A 338 -8.89 -8.16 -5.23
N VAL A 339 -9.09 -7.50 -6.37
CA VAL A 339 -8.26 -6.37 -6.84
C VAL A 339 -9.15 -5.14 -6.94
N GLY A 340 -8.86 -4.13 -6.12
CA GLY A 340 -9.61 -2.88 -6.08
C GLY A 340 -9.22 -1.93 -7.22
N GLY A 341 -10.20 -1.24 -7.78
CA GLY A 341 -10.00 -0.07 -8.64
C GLY A 341 -9.73 1.20 -7.82
N SER A 342 -9.70 2.36 -8.49
CA SER A 342 -9.80 3.65 -7.83
C SER A 342 -11.26 3.93 -7.47
N MET A 343 -11.52 4.97 -6.64
CA MET A 343 -12.89 5.38 -6.32
C MET A 343 -13.70 5.61 -7.62
N GLY A 344 -14.78 4.85 -7.78
CA GLY A 344 -15.66 4.93 -8.93
C GLY A 344 -15.21 4.15 -10.17
N ASP A 345 -14.07 3.45 -10.14
CA ASP A 345 -13.70 2.45 -11.13
C ASP A 345 -14.13 1.05 -10.68
N ASP A 346 -14.38 0.19 -11.68
CA ASP A 346 -14.70 -1.20 -11.39
C ASP A 346 -13.54 -1.89 -10.66
N ALA A 347 -13.86 -2.72 -9.68
CA ALA A 347 -12.98 -3.69 -9.07
C ALA A 347 -13.23 -5.08 -9.66
N VAL A 348 -12.35 -6.04 -9.41
CA VAL A 348 -12.50 -7.40 -9.95
C VAL A 348 -12.22 -8.49 -8.91
N ILE A 349 -12.95 -9.60 -9.04
CA ILE A 349 -12.54 -10.88 -8.45
C ILE A 349 -11.81 -11.65 -9.54
N ILE A 350 -10.59 -12.05 -9.23
CA ILE A 350 -9.70 -12.77 -10.13
C ILE A 350 -9.49 -14.21 -9.65
N GLU A 351 -8.99 -15.04 -10.56
CA GLU A 351 -8.44 -16.36 -10.25
C GLU A 351 -7.15 -16.58 -11.00
N GLY A 352 -6.11 -17.07 -10.33
CA GLY A 352 -4.84 -17.43 -10.93
C GLY A 352 -4.98 -18.60 -11.91
N VAL A 353 -4.16 -18.59 -12.97
CA VAL A 353 -4.12 -19.66 -13.99
C VAL A 353 -2.74 -20.30 -14.04
N ASP A 354 -2.67 -21.54 -14.54
CA ASP A 354 -1.39 -22.19 -14.83
C ASP A 354 -0.94 -21.82 -16.26
N SER A 355 0.16 -21.07 -16.34
CA SER A 355 0.76 -20.66 -17.59
C SER A 355 2.25 -20.39 -17.41
N PRO A 356 3.04 -20.35 -18.52
CA PRO A 356 4.43 -19.91 -18.44
C PRO A 356 4.58 -18.50 -17.87
N GLN A 357 3.67 -17.57 -18.18
CA GLN A 357 3.67 -16.21 -17.66
C GLN A 357 3.37 -16.19 -16.14
N ALA A 358 2.43 -17.02 -15.66
CA ALA A 358 2.12 -17.14 -14.25
C ALA A 358 3.31 -17.69 -13.44
N ARG A 359 4.03 -18.68 -13.98
CA ARG A 359 5.27 -19.18 -13.35
C ARG A 359 6.35 -18.10 -13.34
N ALA A 360 6.55 -17.39 -14.46
CA ALA A 360 7.53 -16.29 -14.54
C ALA A 360 7.18 -15.11 -13.62
N SER A 361 5.89 -14.91 -13.26
CA SER A 361 5.44 -13.92 -12.28
C SER A 361 5.57 -14.40 -10.83
N LEU A 362 6.14 -15.60 -10.57
CA LEU A 362 6.10 -16.24 -9.25
C LEU A 362 4.65 -16.34 -8.72
N TYR A 363 3.73 -16.70 -9.60
CA TYR A 363 2.29 -16.73 -9.33
C TYR A 363 1.80 -15.47 -8.61
N SER A 364 2.20 -14.31 -9.12
CA SER A 364 1.85 -13.00 -8.57
C SER A 364 1.15 -12.14 -9.61
N THR A 365 0.24 -11.29 -9.15
CA THR A 365 -0.49 -10.34 -9.98
C THR A 365 -0.65 -9.01 -9.25
N VAL A 366 -1.28 -8.04 -9.88
CA VAL A 366 -1.54 -6.70 -9.33
C VAL A 366 -2.38 -6.75 -8.05
N HIS A 367 -2.24 -5.73 -7.19
CA HIS A 367 -3.05 -5.56 -5.99
C HIS A 367 -4.15 -4.50 -6.17
N GLY A 368 -4.00 -3.63 -7.16
CA GLY A 368 -4.91 -2.53 -7.44
C GLY A 368 -4.60 -1.86 -8.77
N ALA A 369 -5.10 -0.65 -8.98
CA ALA A 369 -4.86 0.11 -10.20
C ALA A 369 -3.42 0.67 -10.30
N GLY A 370 -2.76 0.93 -9.17
CA GLY A 370 -1.44 1.57 -9.12
C GLY A 370 -1.49 3.08 -9.34
N ARG A 371 -0.63 3.81 -8.64
CA ARG A 371 -0.61 5.28 -8.70
C ARG A 371 0.15 5.79 -9.91
N LEU A 372 -0.34 6.89 -10.49
CA LEU A 372 0.35 7.72 -11.48
C LEU A 372 1.08 8.89 -10.84
N PHE A 373 0.55 9.42 -9.73
CA PHE A 373 1.08 10.60 -9.07
C PHE A 373 1.26 10.34 -7.57
N GLY A 374 2.35 10.85 -7.01
CA GLY A 374 2.57 10.87 -5.56
C GLY A 374 1.46 11.65 -4.84
N ARG A 375 1.28 11.40 -3.54
CA ARG A 375 0.17 11.98 -2.75
C ARG A 375 0.19 13.52 -2.74
N ARG A 376 1.36 14.13 -2.55
CA ARG A 376 1.52 15.60 -2.57
C ARG A 376 1.23 16.20 -3.94
N GLU A 377 1.62 15.51 -5.00
CA GLU A 377 1.36 15.94 -6.36
C GLU A 377 -0.13 15.85 -6.70
N ALA A 378 -0.81 14.77 -6.34
CA ALA A 378 -2.24 14.61 -6.51
C ALA A 378 -3.02 15.77 -5.86
N LYS A 379 -2.68 16.13 -4.60
CA LYS A 379 -3.28 17.28 -3.90
C LYS A 379 -3.08 18.63 -4.59
N ARG A 380 -1.99 18.79 -5.34
CA ARG A 380 -1.73 20.03 -6.09
C ARG A 380 -2.39 20.03 -7.46
N ARG A 381 -2.59 18.84 -8.04
CA ARG A 381 -3.02 18.66 -9.43
C ARG A 381 -4.53 18.61 -9.59
N PHE A 382 -5.23 18.04 -8.60
CA PHE A 382 -6.65 17.79 -8.67
C PHE A 382 -7.42 18.65 -7.66
N SER A 383 -8.67 18.99 -8.01
CA SER A 383 -9.61 19.72 -7.15
C SER A 383 -10.71 18.80 -6.63
N ARG A 384 -11.34 19.22 -5.54
CA ARG A 384 -12.51 18.52 -4.99
C ARG A 384 -13.67 18.49 -5.99
N ALA A 385 -13.88 19.57 -6.74
CA ALA A 385 -14.93 19.65 -7.74
C ALA A 385 -14.75 18.63 -8.86
N GLU A 386 -13.52 18.41 -9.35
CA GLU A 386 -13.21 17.38 -10.36
C GLU A 386 -13.46 15.97 -9.81
N MET A 387 -13.05 15.72 -8.57
CA MET A 387 -13.28 14.43 -7.92
C MET A 387 -14.77 14.15 -7.71
N ASP A 388 -15.52 15.13 -7.24
CA ASP A 388 -16.97 15.00 -7.03
C ASP A 388 -17.72 14.81 -8.37
N ALA A 389 -17.33 15.53 -9.43
CA ALA A 389 -17.89 15.34 -10.77
C ALA A 389 -17.62 13.94 -11.32
N TRP A 390 -16.40 13.41 -11.12
CA TRP A 390 -16.04 12.04 -11.49
C TRP A 390 -16.95 11.01 -10.84
N LEU A 391 -17.16 11.13 -9.53
CA LEU A 391 -17.98 10.21 -8.74
C LEU A 391 -19.47 10.34 -9.11
N GLN A 392 -19.95 11.56 -9.30
CA GLN A 392 -21.33 11.81 -9.71
C GLN A 392 -21.66 11.17 -11.06
N GLN A 393 -20.77 11.29 -12.06
CA GLN A 393 -20.94 10.65 -13.36
C GLN A 393 -21.06 9.14 -13.29
N ARG A 394 -20.48 8.52 -12.25
CA ARG A 394 -20.46 7.07 -12.02
C ARG A 394 -21.54 6.60 -11.03
N GLY A 395 -22.28 7.53 -10.45
CA GLY A 395 -23.32 7.24 -9.46
C GLY A 395 -22.76 6.70 -8.14
N VAL A 396 -21.56 7.15 -7.74
CA VAL A 396 -20.89 6.70 -6.51
C VAL A 396 -21.09 7.73 -5.39
N SER A 397 -21.62 7.26 -4.26
CA SER A 397 -21.73 8.04 -3.03
C SER A 397 -20.44 7.92 -2.21
N LEU A 398 -19.81 9.05 -1.86
CA LEU A 398 -18.56 9.08 -1.09
C LEU A 398 -18.77 9.68 0.30
N VAL A 399 -18.18 9.05 1.32
CA VAL A 399 -17.98 9.64 2.65
C VAL A 399 -16.49 9.65 2.97
N GLY A 400 -15.96 10.83 3.31
CA GLY A 400 -14.53 11.00 3.59
C GLY A 400 -13.69 11.29 2.34
N ALA A 401 -12.53 10.69 2.27
CA ALA A 401 -11.44 10.86 1.30
C ALA A 401 -10.85 12.28 1.22
N ASP A 402 -9.56 12.33 0.91
CA ASP A 402 -8.83 13.56 0.62
C ASP A 402 -8.30 13.51 -0.84
N LEU A 403 -7.85 14.63 -1.36
CA LEU A 403 -7.41 14.78 -2.76
C LEU A 403 -6.20 13.91 -3.13
N ASP A 404 -5.41 13.46 -2.16
CA ASP A 404 -4.34 12.51 -2.42
C ASP A 404 -4.84 11.15 -2.91
N GLU A 405 -6.11 10.82 -2.64
CA GLU A 405 -6.78 9.61 -3.12
C GLU A 405 -7.75 9.87 -4.30
N SER A 406 -7.62 11.03 -4.96
CA SER A 406 -8.40 11.33 -6.17
C SER A 406 -8.29 10.20 -7.20
N PRO A 407 -9.41 9.74 -7.81
CA PRO A 407 -9.37 8.65 -8.81
C PRO A 407 -8.47 8.96 -10.01
N MET A 408 -8.27 10.23 -10.36
CA MET A 408 -7.38 10.65 -11.44
C MET A 408 -5.89 10.48 -11.08
N ALA A 409 -5.56 10.20 -9.82
CA ALA A 409 -4.18 9.90 -9.41
C ALA A 409 -3.76 8.44 -9.69
N TYR A 410 -4.66 7.63 -10.22
CA TYR A 410 -4.47 6.20 -10.44
C TYR A 410 -4.58 5.82 -11.92
N ARG A 411 -3.92 4.69 -12.30
CA ARG A 411 -4.14 4.04 -13.59
C ARG A 411 -5.57 3.50 -13.68
N ARG A 412 -6.00 3.18 -14.88
CA ARG A 412 -7.28 2.51 -15.12
C ARG A 412 -7.12 1.01 -14.91
N LEU A 413 -7.90 0.43 -13.99
CA LEU A 413 -7.77 -0.98 -13.63
C LEU A 413 -7.90 -1.94 -14.83
N PRO A 414 -8.83 -1.76 -15.80
CA PRO A 414 -8.91 -2.65 -16.97
C PRO A 414 -7.62 -2.71 -17.79
N GLU A 415 -6.90 -1.58 -17.94
CA GLU A 415 -5.63 -1.51 -18.66
C GLU A 415 -4.53 -2.28 -17.92
N VAL A 416 -4.52 -2.18 -16.60
CA VAL A 416 -3.57 -2.87 -15.73
C VAL A 416 -3.83 -4.39 -15.72
N ILE A 417 -5.10 -4.81 -15.61
CA ILE A 417 -5.51 -6.22 -15.68
C ILE A 417 -5.17 -6.84 -17.03
N ALA A 418 -5.37 -6.12 -18.13
CA ALA A 418 -5.05 -6.61 -19.47
C ALA A 418 -3.58 -7.03 -19.63
N GLN A 419 -2.65 -6.39 -18.92
CA GLN A 419 -1.23 -6.76 -18.91
C GLN A 419 -0.96 -8.10 -18.18
N HIS A 420 -1.91 -8.56 -17.38
CA HIS A 420 -1.85 -9.82 -16.64
C HIS A 420 -2.78 -10.91 -17.20
N ALA A 421 -3.32 -10.75 -18.41
CA ALA A 421 -4.25 -11.72 -19.03
C ALA A 421 -3.69 -13.15 -19.12
N GLY A 422 -2.37 -13.31 -19.16
CA GLY A 422 -1.69 -14.62 -19.15
C GLY A 422 -1.46 -15.20 -17.74
N THR A 423 -1.74 -14.46 -16.65
CA THR A 423 -1.49 -14.93 -15.27
C THR A 423 -2.77 -15.14 -14.47
N ILE A 424 -3.87 -14.51 -14.88
CA ILE A 424 -5.16 -14.54 -14.19
C ILE A 424 -6.33 -14.56 -15.17
N ARG A 425 -7.49 -14.94 -14.66
CA ARG A 425 -8.79 -14.70 -15.29
C ARG A 425 -9.69 -13.89 -14.38
N VAL A 426 -10.54 -13.02 -14.93
CA VAL A 426 -11.55 -12.27 -14.18
C VAL A 426 -12.79 -13.13 -14.03
N LEU A 427 -13.23 -13.32 -12.79
CA LEU A 427 -14.45 -14.06 -12.45
C LEU A 427 -15.66 -13.13 -12.33
N HIS A 428 -15.48 -12.00 -11.63
CA HIS A 428 -16.51 -10.98 -11.46
C HIS A 428 -15.92 -9.58 -11.67
N THR A 429 -16.71 -8.72 -12.32
CA THR A 429 -16.49 -7.27 -12.34
C THR A 429 -17.46 -6.63 -11.35
N LEU A 430 -16.92 -5.85 -10.42
CA LEU A 430 -17.67 -5.26 -9.32
C LEU A 430 -17.73 -3.76 -9.50
N ARG A 431 -18.92 -3.23 -9.76
CA ARG A 431 -19.14 -1.80 -9.96
C ARG A 431 -19.43 -1.12 -8.63
N PRO A 432 -18.58 -0.19 -8.16
CA PRO A 432 -18.82 0.53 -6.91
C PRO A 432 -20.03 1.46 -7.04
N PHE A 433 -20.78 1.60 -5.94
CA PHE A 433 -21.88 2.55 -5.80
C PHE A 433 -21.77 3.39 -4.53
N ALA A 434 -20.94 2.99 -3.56
CA ALA A 434 -20.62 3.80 -2.40
C ALA A 434 -19.26 3.44 -1.82
N VAL A 435 -18.55 4.45 -1.29
CA VAL A 435 -17.21 4.35 -0.72
C VAL A 435 -17.14 5.12 0.60
N ALA A 436 -16.54 4.52 1.62
CA ALA A 436 -16.18 5.19 2.86
C ALA A 436 -14.67 5.11 3.08
N MET A 437 -14.05 6.25 3.39
CA MET A 437 -12.63 6.42 3.66
C MET A 437 -12.42 7.40 4.81
N ALA A 438 -11.18 7.53 5.29
CA ALA A 438 -10.82 8.55 6.27
C ALA A 438 -11.12 9.96 5.75
N GLY A 439 -11.53 10.85 6.64
CA GLY A 439 -11.89 12.23 6.30
C GLY A 439 -10.73 13.05 5.75
N ALA A 440 -11.05 14.10 4.99
CA ALA A 440 -10.08 15.08 4.55
C ALA A 440 -9.48 15.82 5.76
N GLY A 441 -8.14 16.06 5.71
CA GLY A 441 -7.44 16.81 6.76
C GLY A 441 -6.99 15.96 7.96
N GLU A 442 -7.22 14.65 7.97
CA GLU A 442 -6.56 13.77 8.95
C GLU A 442 -5.04 13.83 8.77
N PHE A 443 -4.34 14.17 9.85
CA PHE A 443 -2.87 14.16 9.85
C PHE A 443 -2.38 12.72 9.82
N ASP A 444 -1.73 12.37 8.72
CA ASP A 444 -1.03 11.10 8.57
C ASP A 444 0.47 11.40 8.54
N PRO A 445 1.23 11.06 9.58
CA PRO A 445 2.67 11.31 9.61
C PRO A 445 3.45 10.48 8.60
N PHE A 446 2.84 9.47 7.99
CA PHE A 446 3.42 8.55 7.02
C PHE A 446 3.01 8.87 5.56
N LYS A 447 2.28 9.96 5.34
CA LYS A 447 1.97 10.46 4.00
C LYS A 447 3.14 11.27 3.45
N ASP A 448 3.64 10.84 2.31
CA ASP A 448 4.67 11.55 1.52
C ASP A 448 4.24 12.92 1.04
#